data_301774c76072875452dfd4fed350e719
#
_entry.id   301774c76072875452dfd4fed350e719
#
_cell.length_a   1.000
_cell.length_b   1.000
_cell.length_c   1.000
_cell.angle_alpha   90.00
_cell.angle_beta   90.00
_cell.angle_gamma   90.00
#
_symmetry.space_group_name_H-M   'P 1'
#
loop_
_entity.id
_entity.type
_entity.pdbx_description
1 polymer ?
#
loop_
_entity_poly.entity_id
_entity_poly.type
_entity_poly.pdbx_seq_one_letter_code
_entity_poly.pdbx_strand_id
1 'polypeptide(L)'
;MSSPVSWHVVTDRAHLRLHDTASGAVRDFVPLRPGHVSIYLCGATVQGLPHIGHVRSGVAFDILRRWLTARGCDVAFIRNVTDIDDKILNKAVAADRPWWEWAATYERAFTAAYDALGVLPPSAEPRATGHITQMVELLERLIESGNAYPGCGDV
;
A
#
# COMPACT_ATOMS: atom_id res chain seq x y z
N MET A 1 4.55 22.68 42.15
CA MET A 1 3.25 22.74 41.46
C MET A 1 3.54 23.20 40.03
N SER A 2 3.69 22.26 39.10
CA SER A 2 3.95 22.53 37.69
C SER A 2 2.62 22.68 36.97
N SER A 3 2.39 23.82 36.35
CA SER A 3 1.20 24.08 35.54
C SER A 3 1.15 23.13 34.33
N PRO A 4 -0.03 22.61 33.98
CA PRO A 4 -0.16 21.78 32.78
C PRO A 4 0.11 22.62 31.54
N VAL A 5 0.99 22.12 30.66
CA VAL A 5 1.22 22.71 29.35
C VAL A 5 -0.06 22.56 28.53
N SER A 6 -0.77 23.66 28.31
CA SER A 6 -1.94 23.66 27.43
C SER A 6 -1.46 23.59 25.99
N TRP A 7 -1.63 22.45 25.35
CA TRP A 7 -1.47 22.31 23.91
C TRP A 7 -2.62 23.02 23.22
N HIS A 8 -2.37 24.21 22.73
CA HIS A 8 -3.33 24.87 21.84
C HIS A 8 -3.45 24.03 20.57
N VAL A 9 -4.60 23.39 20.41
CA VAL A 9 -4.98 22.79 19.13
C VAL A 9 -4.97 23.92 18.11
N VAL A 10 -4.02 23.90 17.20
CA VAL A 10 -3.95 24.83 16.06
C VAL A 10 -5.18 24.54 15.21
N THR A 11 -6.20 25.39 15.37
CA THR A 11 -7.50 25.27 14.66
C THR A 11 -7.44 25.80 13.23
N ASP A 12 -6.28 26.18 12.74
CA ASP A 12 -6.10 26.44 11.31
C ASP A 12 -6.10 25.10 10.56
N ARG A 13 -7.27 24.73 10.04
CA ARG A 13 -7.47 23.61 9.14
C ARG A 13 -6.87 23.98 7.77
N ALA A 14 -5.54 23.97 7.69
CA ALA A 14 -4.90 24.02 6.38
C ALA A 14 -5.51 22.91 5.51
N HIS A 15 -6.22 23.31 4.47
CA HIS A 15 -6.91 22.39 3.56
C HIS A 15 -5.86 21.55 2.86
N LEU A 16 -5.93 20.22 3.04
CA LEU A 16 -5.13 19.30 2.24
C LEU A 16 -5.71 19.27 0.83
N ARG A 17 -4.87 19.54 -0.15
CA ARG A 17 -5.23 19.40 -1.57
C ARG A 17 -4.35 18.34 -2.20
N LEU A 18 -4.99 17.43 -2.92
CA LEU A 18 -4.31 16.34 -3.61
C LEU A 18 -4.71 16.33 -5.08
N HIS A 19 -3.77 15.90 -5.93
CA HIS A 19 -4.10 15.63 -7.32
C HIS A 19 -4.94 14.35 -7.40
N ASP A 20 -6.12 14.49 -8.00
CA ASP A 20 -7.03 13.38 -8.25
C ASP A 20 -6.94 12.99 -9.73
N THR A 21 -6.45 11.79 -10.00
CA THR A 21 -6.27 11.28 -11.37
C THR A 21 -7.59 11.16 -12.12
N ALA A 22 -8.68 10.82 -11.43
CA ALA A 22 -9.98 10.66 -12.07
C ALA A 22 -10.53 11.98 -12.63
N SER A 23 -10.32 13.09 -11.91
CA SER A 23 -10.72 14.43 -12.36
C SER A 23 -9.63 15.18 -13.12
N GLY A 24 -8.39 14.70 -13.11
CA GLY A 24 -7.22 15.37 -13.69
C GLY A 24 -6.85 16.70 -13.02
N ALA A 25 -7.31 16.94 -11.79
CA ALA A 25 -7.19 18.22 -11.11
C ALA A 25 -6.72 18.09 -9.66
N VAL A 26 -6.12 19.16 -9.13
CA VAL A 26 -5.84 19.29 -7.69
C VAL A 26 -7.11 19.78 -7.00
N ARG A 27 -7.62 18.99 -6.07
CA ARG A 27 -8.87 19.27 -5.35
C ARG A 27 -8.70 19.09 -3.85
N ASP A 28 -9.60 19.67 -3.07
CA ASP A 28 -9.61 19.53 -1.63
C ASP A 28 -9.87 18.06 -1.26
N PHE A 29 -9.06 17.56 -0.33
CA PHE A 29 -9.25 16.23 0.21
C PHE A 29 -10.38 16.22 1.22
N VAL A 30 -11.41 15.44 0.94
CA VAL A 30 -12.56 15.23 1.82
C VAL A 30 -12.65 13.75 2.16
N PRO A 31 -12.46 13.34 3.43
CA PRO A 31 -12.59 11.95 3.80
C PRO A 31 -14.04 11.47 3.66
N LEU A 32 -14.24 10.21 3.27
CA LEU A 32 -15.57 9.60 3.14
C LEU A 32 -16.32 9.56 4.48
N ARG A 33 -15.59 9.47 5.58
CA ARG A 33 -16.12 9.55 6.95
C ARG A 33 -15.37 10.62 7.70
N PRO A 34 -16.04 11.61 8.31
CA PRO A 34 -15.36 12.64 9.08
C PRO A 34 -14.44 12.05 10.14
N GLY A 35 -13.20 12.51 10.17
CA GLY A 35 -12.18 12.05 11.13
C GLY A 35 -11.54 10.69 10.81
N HIS A 36 -11.98 9.95 9.78
CA HIS A 36 -11.41 8.65 9.41
C HIS A 36 -10.92 8.67 7.97
N VAL A 37 -9.69 8.24 7.77
CA VAL A 37 -9.05 8.16 6.45
C VAL A 37 -8.56 6.73 6.19
N SER A 38 -8.95 6.17 5.05
CA SER A 38 -8.42 4.90 4.58
C SER A 38 -7.50 5.15 3.39
N ILE A 39 -6.28 4.60 3.45
CA ILE A 39 -5.29 4.68 2.39
C ILE A 39 -4.94 3.25 1.97
N TYR A 40 -5.05 2.96 0.67
CA TYR A 40 -4.50 1.75 0.09
C TYR A 40 -3.32 2.14 -0.80
N LEU A 41 -2.13 1.65 -0.46
CA LEU A 41 -0.92 1.81 -1.24
C LEU A 41 -0.56 0.50 -1.92
N CYS A 42 -0.45 0.51 -3.26
CA CYS A 42 0.11 -0.63 -3.97
C CYS A 42 1.55 -0.87 -3.52
N GLY A 43 1.79 -2.04 -2.93
CA GLY A 43 3.11 -2.47 -2.53
C GLY A 43 3.94 -2.95 -3.72
N ALA A 44 5.22 -3.12 -3.51
CA ALA A 44 6.13 -3.59 -4.54
C ALA A 44 5.99 -5.11 -4.77
N THR A 45 6.29 -5.55 -6.00
CA THR A 45 6.56 -6.96 -6.27
C THR A 45 7.91 -7.33 -5.65
N VAL A 46 7.93 -8.32 -4.75
CA VAL A 46 9.13 -8.71 -3.99
C VAL A 46 10.03 -9.62 -4.82
N GLN A 47 10.44 -9.14 -5.98
CA GLN A 47 11.23 -9.87 -6.98
C GLN A 47 12.74 -9.73 -6.84
N GLY A 48 13.22 -8.88 -5.93
CA GLY A 48 14.64 -8.56 -5.73
C GLY A 48 14.82 -7.50 -4.67
N LEU A 49 16.06 -7.09 -4.40
CA LEU A 49 16.37 -6.08 -3.40
C LEU A 49 15.65 -4.75 -3.67
N PRO A 50 15.16 -4.07 -2.63
CA PRO A 50 14.60 -2.73 -2.78
C PRO A 50 15.68 -1.72 -3.19
N HIS A 51 15.28 -0.71 -3.94
CA HIS A 51 16.09 0.46 -4.25
C HIS A 51 15.30 1.74 -3.94
N ILE A 52 15.96 2.89 -4.02
CA ILE A 52 15.38 4.19 -3.63
C ILE A 52 14.02 4.47 -4.31
N GLY A 53 13.82 4.03 -5.55
CA GLY A 53 12.55 4.21 -6.25
C GLY A 53 11.39 3.48 -5.58
N HIS A 54 11.63 2.29 -5.02
CA HIS A 54 10.63 1.53 -4.28
C HIS A 54 10.31 2.21 -2.93
N VAL A 55 11.34 2.50 -2.14
CA VAL A 55 11.13 3.02 -0.77
C VAL A 55 10.60 4.47 -0.76
N ARG A 56 10.87 5.26 -1.81
CA ARG A 56 10.35 6.63 -1.95
C ARG A 56 8.82 6.67 -1.84
N SER A 57 8.14 5.74 -2.48
CA SER A 57 6.67 5.65 -2.41
C SER A 57 6.21 5.42 -0.97
N GLY A 58 6.81 4.44 -0.27
CA GLY A 58 6.49 4.17 1.14
C GLY A 58 6.71 5.37 2.05
N VAL A 59 7.84 6.08 1.91
CA VAL A 59 8.15 7.29 2.67
C VAL A 59 7.14 8.42 2.39
N ALA A 60 6.79 8.65 1.13
CA ALA A 60 5.84 9.70 0.76
C ALA A 60 4.46 9.49 1.40
N PHE A 61 3.96 8.25 1.37
CA PHE A 61 2.69 7.91 2.00
C PHE A 61 2.76 7.84 3.53
N ASP A 62 3.92 7.52 4.11
CA ASP A 62 4.14 7.60 5.55
C ASP A 62 4.07 9.05 6.04
N ILE A 63 4.65 9.99 5.30
CA ILE A 63 4.55 11.43 5.58
C ILE A 63 3.08 11.86 5.55
N LEU A 64 2.32 11.47 4.52
CA LEU A 64 0.90 11.78 4.41
C LEU A 64 0.11 11.19 5.59
N ARG A 65 0.37 9.93 5.94
CA ARG A 65 -0.26 9.26 7.10
C ARG A 65 0.01 10.02 8.40
N ARG A 66 1.29 10.36 8.66
CA ARG A 66 1.70 11.11 9.87
C ARG A 66 1.04 12.48 9.92
N TRP A 67 0.99 13.18 8.79
CA TRP A 67 0.35 14.48 8.70
C TRP A 67 -1.15 14.40 9.01
N LEU A 68 -1.87 13.44 8.41
CA LEU A 68 -3.29 13.21 8.68
C LEU A 68 -3.54 12.87 10.16
N THR A 69 -2.71 12.00 10.74
CA THR A 69 -2.78 11.64 12.17
C THR A 69 -2.54 12.86 13.06
N ALA A 70 -1.55 13.69 12.76
CA ALA A 70 -1.27 14.92 13.49
C ALA A 70 -2.43 15.94 13.39
N ARG A 71 -3.26 15.84 12.34
CA ARG A 71 -4.49 16.64 12.16
C ARG A 71 -5.71 16.02 12.82
N GLY A 72 -5.53 14.97 13.60
CA GLY A 72 -6.58 14.31 14.38
C GLY A 72 -7.40 13.27 13.63
N CYS A 73 -6.94 12.82 12.46
CA CYS A 73 -7.58 11.73 11.75
C CYS A 73 -7.13 10.38 12.30
N ASP A 74 -8.06 9.45 12.41
CA ASP A 74 -7.77 8.02 12.51
C ASP A 74 -7.46 7.49 11.10
N VAL A 75 -6.26 6.93 10.90
CA VAL A 75 -5.77 6.54 9.58
C VAL A 75 -5.56 5.03 9.49
N ALA A 76 -6.42 4.36 8.73
CA ALA A 76 -6.21 2.97 8.31
C ALA A 76 -5.33 2.95 7.05
N PHE A 77 -4.11 2.45 7.19
CA PHE A 77 -3.14 2.38 6.10
C PHE A 77 -2.88 0.94 5.71
N ILE A 78 -3.25 0.56 4.50
CA ILE A 78 -3.06 -0.77 3.94
C ILE A 78 -2.01 -0.70 2.84
N ARG A 79 -1.06 -1.63 2.85
CA ARG A 79 -0.09 -1.82 1.77
C ARG A 79 -0.02 -3.32 1.47
N ASN A 80 -0.30 -3.71 0.23
CA ASN A 80 -0.20 -5.12 -0.13
C ASN A 80 1.25 -5.54 -0.38
N VAL A 81 1.47 -6.86 -0.38
CA VAL A 81 2.71 -7.50 -0.85
C VAL A 81 2.35 -8.32 -2.08
N THR A 82 2.98 -8.01 -3.21
CA THR A 82 2.90 -8.84 -4.42
C THR A 82 3.97 -9.92 -4.33
N ASP A 83 3.61 -11.02 -3.68
CA ASP A 83 4.49 -12.15 -3.37
C ASP A 83 4.40 -13.28 -4.41
N ILE A 84 3.57 -13.12 -5.44
CA ILE A 84 3.52 -13.97 -6.62
C ILE A 84 3.36 -13.11 -7.88
N ASP A 85 4.20 -13.37 -8.90
CA ASP A 85 4.27 -12.62 -10.16
C ASP A 85 5.22 -13.35 -11.08
N ASP A 86 5.06 -13.24 -12.39
CA ASP A 86 5.94 -13.88 -13.38
C ASP A 86 7.42 -13.54 -13.17
N LYS A 87 7.71 -12.31 -12.75
CA LYS A 87 9.08 -11.87 -12.45
C LYS A 87 9.69 -12.61 -11.27
N ILE A 88 8.88 -12.96 -10.27
CA ILE A 88 9.33 -13.78 -9.13
C ILE A 88 9.60 -15.20 -9.60
N LEU A 89 8.64 -15.79 -10.33
CA LEU A 89 8.75 -17.15 -10.85
C LEU A 89 10.00 -17.31 -11.72
N ASN A 90 10.19 -16.43 -12.71
CA ASN A 90 11.32 -16.48 -13.63
C ASN A 90 12.67 -16.32 -12.92
N LYS A 91 12.78 -15.42 -11.94
CA LYS A 91 14.01 -15.22 -11.17
C LYS A 91 14.31 -16.38 -10.24
N ALA A 92 13.30 -16.93 -9.60
CA ALA A 92 13.46 -18.09 -8.73
C ALA A 92 13.96 -19.32 -9.52
N VAL A 93 13.36 -19.58 -10.69
CA VAL A 93 13.83 -20.65 -11.60
C VAL A 93 15.27 -20.41 -12.04
N ALA A 94 15.61 -19.19 -12.45
CA ALA A 94 16.98 -18.86 -12.87
C ALA A 94 18.01 -18.99 -11.74
N ALA A 95 17.58 -18.91 -10.47
CA ALA A 95 18.42 -19.06 -9.29
C ALA A 95 18.37 -20.46 -8.67
N ASP A 96 17.65 -21.42 -9.31
CA ASP A 96 17.41 -22.76 -8.79
C ASP A 96 16.86 -22.75 -7.35
N ARG A 97 15.85 -21.90 -7.11
CA ARG A 97 15.23 -21.72 -5.78
C ARG A 97 13.70 -21.78 -5.89
N PRO A 98 13.01 -22.28 -4.86
CA PRO A 98 11.56 -22.19 -4.77
C PRO A 98 11.08 -20.73 -4.79
N TRP A 99 10.05 -20.44 -5.57
CA TRP A 99 9.54 -19.07 -5.71
C TRP A 99 9.06 -18.44 -4.39
N TRP A 100 8.46 -19.21 -3.49
CA TRP A 100 8.03 -18.74 -2.18
C TRP A 100 9.20 -18.35 -1.25
N GLU A 101 10.31 -19.07 -1.36
CA GLU A 101 11.55 -18.74 -0.63
C GLU A 101 12.18 -17.47 -1.17
N TRP A 102 12.17 -17.31 -2.49
CA TRP A 102 12.60 -16.10 -3.18
C TRP A 102 11.77 -14.91 -2.72
N ALA A 103 10.43 -14.99 -2.82
CA ALA A 103 9.52 -13.94 -2.39
C ALA A 103 9.70 -13.57 -0.91
N ALA A 104 9.72 -14.55 -0.01
CA ALA A 104 9.90 -14.32 1.42
C ALA A 104 11.26 -13.67 1.76
N THR A 105 12.32 -13.99 1.01
CA THR A 105 13.64 -13.37 1.19
C THR A 105 13.59 -11.88 0.88
N TYR A 106 12.99 -11.51 -0.24
CA TYR A 106 12.95 -10.11 -0.65
C TYR A 106 11.85 -9.31 0.07
N GLU A 107 10.76 -9.94 0.49
CA GLU A 107 9.79 -9.30 1.40
C GLU A 107 10.47 -8.83 2.68
N ARG A 108 11.29 -9.68 3.32
CA ARG A 108 12.08 -9.28 4.49
C ARG A 108 13.05 -8.13 4.19
N ALA A 109 13.67 -8.13 3.00
CA ALA A 109 14.56 -7.04 2.59
C ALA A 109 13.82 -5.71 2.42
N PHE A 110 12.59 -5.73 1.88
CA PHE A 110 11.74 -4.54 1.81
C PHE A 110 11.35 -4.04 3.19
N THR A 111 10.92 -4.94 4.10
CA THR A 111 10.60 -4.58 5.49
C THR A 111 11.80 -3.92 6.17
N ALA A 112 12.98 -4.53 6.09
CA ALA A 112 14.19 -3.98 6.68
C ALA A 112 14.56 -2.60 6.11
N ALA A 113 14.33 -2.36 4.81
CA ALA A 113 14.58 -1.07 4.20
C ALA A 113 13.60 0.01 4.68
N TYR A 114 12.32 -0.32 4.86
CA TYR A 114 11.33 0.59 5.46
C TYR A 114 11.65 0.89 6.92
N ASP A 115 12.02 -0.13 7.70
CA ASP A 115 12.40 0.03 9.11
C ASP A 115 13.62 0.94 9.27
N ALA A 116 14.64 0.76 8.42
CA ALA A 116 15.84 1.59 8.43
C ALA A 116 15.55 3.08 8.13
N LEU A 117 14.45 3.38 7.44
CA LEU A 117 14.00 4.74 7.15
C LEU A 117 12.96 5.25 8.16
N GLY A 118 12.61 4.46 9.18
CA GLY A 118 11.61 4.81 10.17
C GLY A 118 10.19 4.93 9.62
N VAL A 119 9.89 4.27 8.50
CA VAL A 119 8.53 4.18 7.93
C VAL A 119 7.67 3.35 8.88
N LEU A 120 6.51 3.86 9.26
CA LEU A 120 5.59 3.14 10.13
C LEU A 120 5.04 1.88 9.43
N PRO A 121 4.93 0.76 10.15
CA PRO A 121 4.29 -0.43 9.60
C PRO A 121 2.84 -0.13 9.21
N PRO A 122 2.31 -0.73 8.14
CA PRO A 122 0.92 -0.57 7.75
C PRO A 122 -0.03 -1.18 8.80
N SER A 123 -1.31 -0.76 8.78
CA SER A 123 -2.36 -1.36 9.63
C SER A 123 -2.64 -2.81 9.24
N ALA A 124 -2.50 -3.13 7.95
CA ALA A 124 -2.50 -4.50 7.43
C ALA A 124 -1.65 -4.58 6.16
N GLU A 125 -1.06 -5.75 5.94
CA GLU A 125 -0.17 -6.03 4.81
C GLU A 125 -0.60 -7.34 4.12
N PRO A 126 -1.71 -7.31 3.34
CA PRO A 126 -2.23 -8.49 2.67
C PRO A 126 -1.26 -8.96 1.56
N ARG A 127 -1.00 -10.27 1.52
CA ARG A 127 -0.24 -10.91 0.45
C ARG A 127 -1.16 -11.35 -0.66
N ALA A 128 -0.71 -11.27 -1.92
CA ALA A 128 -1.47 -11.74 -3.08
C ALA A 128 -1.81 -13.22 -2.97
N THR A 129 -0.86 -14.06 -2.53
CA THR A 129 -1.09 -15.50 -2.34
C THR A 129 -2.15 -15.83 -1.30
N GLY A 130 -2.36 -14.96 -0.31
CA GLY A 130 -3.39 -15.12 0.71
C GLY A 130 -4.81 -14.81 0.22
N HIS A 131 -4.98 -14.29 -1.00
CA HIS A 131 -6.26 -13.79 -1.52
C HIS A 131 -6.64 -14.39 -2.89
N ILE A 132 -6.06 -15.50 -3.27
CA ILE A 132 -6.34 -16.18 -4.56
C ILE A 132 -7.82 -16.53 -4.69
N THR A 133 -8.44 -17.05 -3.63
CA THR A 133 -9.87 -17.38 -3.66
C THR A 133 -10.73 -16.16 -3.98
N GLN A 134 -10.48 -15.03 -3.32
CA GLN A 134 -11.22 -13.78 -3.57
C GLN A 134 -10.94 -13.21 -4.96
N MET A 135 -9.73 -13.41 -5.50
CA MET A 135 -9.41 -13.03 -6.87
C MET A 135 -10.21 -13.87 -7.86
N VAL A 136 -10.31 -15.18 -7.66
CA VAL A 136 -11.11 -16.09 -8.51
C VAL A 136 -12.58 -15.67 -8.47
N GLU A 137 -13.15 -15.47 -7.29
CA GLU A 137 -14.54 -15.00 -7.13
C GLU A 137 -14.79 -13.67 -7.86
N LEU A 138 -13.82 -12.74 -7.81
CA LEU A 138 -13.93 -11.47 -8.54
C LEU A 138 -13.90 -11.68 -10.05
N LEU A 139 -13.00 -12.53 -10.56
CA LEU A 139 -12.89 -12.85 -11.97
C LEU A 139 -14.17 -13.50 -12.50
N GLU A 140 -14.75 -14.45 -11.78
CA GLU A 140 -16.02 -15.08 -12.12
C GLU A 140 -17.13 -14.02 -12.28
N ARG A 141 -17.26 -13.11 -11.33
CA ARG A 141 -18.23 -12.01 -11.39
C ARG A 141 -17.99 -11.05 -12.57
N LEU A 142 -16.73 -10.79 -12.92
CA LEU A 142 -16.38 -9.96 -14.08
C LEU A 142 -16.75 -10.66 -15.39
N ILE A 143 -16.55 -11.97 -15.49
CA ILE A 143 -16.95 -12.78 -16.64
C ILE A 143 -18.48 -12.79 -16.77
N GLU A 144 -19.19 -13.09 -15.67
CA GLU A 144 -20.66 -13.09 -15.64
C GLU A 144 -21.27 -11.74 -16.06
N SER A 145 -20.63 -10.62 -15.68
CA SER A 145 -21.06 -9.28 -16.05
C SER A 145 -20.62 -8.83 -17.46
N GLY A 146 -19.88 -9.67 -18.19
CA GLY A 146 -19.37 -9.36 -19.53
C GLY A 146 -18.20 -8.38 -19.56
N ASN A 147 -17.56 -8.11 -18.42
CA ASN A 147 -16.41 -7.21 -18.31
C ASN A 147 -15.05 -7.92 -18.43
N ALA A 148 -15.05 -9.24 -18.45
CA ALA A 148 -13.88 -10.07 -18.70
C ALA A 148 -14.26 -11.31 -19.51
N TYR A 149 -13.29 -11.94 -20.18
CA TYR A 149 -13.48 -13.19 -20.90
C TYR A 149 -12.22 -14.05 -20.81
N PRO A 150 -12.35 -15.39 -20.69
CA PRO A 150 -11.20 -16.29 -20.72
C PRO A 150 -10.60 -16.36 -22.13
N GLY A 151 -9.27 -16.33 -22.23
CA GLY A 151 -8.56 -16.42 -23.51
C GLY A 151 -7.12 -16.85 -23.33
N CYS A 152 -6.64 -17.81 -24.14
CA CYS A 152 -5.26 -18.28 -24.15
C CYS A 152 -4.71 -18.73 -22.78
N GLY A 153 -5.57 -19.23 -21.88
CA GLY A 153 -5.17 -19.67 -20.53
C GLY A 153 -5.13 -18.54 -19.50
N ASP A 154 -5.69 -17.37 -19.81
CA ASP A 154 -5.77 -16.19 -18.98
C ASP A 154 -7.20 -15.62 -18.98
N VAL A 155 -7.45 -14.56 -18.20
CA VAL A 155 -8.73 -13.84 -18.12
C VAL A 155 -8.51 -12.36 -18.37
#